data_7a9581eae79723f833fb26c0f03e32f3
#
_entry.id   7a9581eae79723f833fb26c0f03e32f3
#
_cell.length_a   1.000
_cell.length_b   1.000
_cell.length_c   1.000
_cell.angle_alpha   90.00
_cell.angle_beta   90.00
_cell.angle_gamma   90.00
#
_symmetry.space_group_name_H-M   'P 1'
#
loop_
_entity.id
_entity.type
_entity.pdbx_description
1 polymer ?
#
loop_
_entity_poly.entity_id
_entity_poly.type
_entity_poly.pdbx_seq_one_letter_code
_entity_poly.pdbx_strand_id
1 'polypeptide(L)'
;PRAMRLSDRKIDSLADKLLRWLEAQPDVEMLASRDDVRAAIAAEFQAEKDLERQLDEDVDRILQQNEQRMRLEGVDPWLMRKKIRQQLARERHLVL
;
A
#
# COMPACT_ATOMS: atom_id res chain seq x y z
N PRO A 1 -3.53 11.85 6.17
CA PRO A 1 -4.10 10.52 5.93
C PRO A 1 -3.06 9.43 6.10
N ARG A 2 -3.51 8.38 6.66
CA ARG A 2 -2.72 7.22 6.96
C ARG A 2 -2.99 6.12 5.95
N ALA A 3 -1.94 5.50 5.44
CA ALA A 3 -2.11 4.31 4.64
C ALA A 3 -2.73 3.20 5.51
N MET A 4 -3.76 2.54 4.99
CA MET A 4 -4.36 1.41 5.66
C MET A 4 -3.54 0.17 5.40
N ARG A 5 -3.14 -0.51 6.48
CA ARG A 5 -2.54 -1.84 6.36
C ARG A 5 -3.68 -2.84 6.26
N LEU A 6 -3.77 -3.48 5.10
CA LEU A 6 -4.82 -4.44 4.83
C LEU A 6 -4.32 -5.85 5.13
N SER A 7 -5.04 -6.59 5.97
CA SER A 7 -4.84 -8.02 6.13
C SER A 7 -5.43 -8.75 4.92
N ASP A 8 -5.01 -9.99 4.69
CA ASP A 8 -5.54 -10.80 3.59
C ASP A 8 -7.05 -10.99 3.73
N ARG A 9 -7.53 -11.20 4.97
CA ARG A 9 -8.97 -11.31 5.24
C ARG A 9 -9.71 -10.04 4.86
N LYS A 10 -9.13 -8.88 5.13
CA LYS A 10 -9.74 -7.58 4.81
C LYS A 10 -9.76 -7.34 3.32
N ILE A 11 -8.70 -7.74 2.62
CA ILE A 11 -8.64 -7.68 1.15
C ILE A 11 -9.76 -8.52 0.54
N ASP A 12 -9.95 -9.75 1.02
CA ASP A 12 -11.02 -10.63 0.55
C ASP A 12 -12.39 -10.01 0.80
N SER A 13 -12.61 -9.45 1.98
CA SER A 13 -13.86 -8.80 2.33
C SER A 13 -14.16 -7.60 1.44
N LEU A 14 -13.14 -6.76 1.17
CA LEU A 14 -13.29 -5.60 0.30
C LEU A 14 -13.53 -6.02 -1.15
N ALA A 15 -12.86 -7.07 -1.61
CA ALA A 15 -13.07 -7.61 -2.96
C ALA A 15 -14.51 -8.10 -3.14
N ASP A 16 -15.06 -8.81 -2.15
CA ASP A 16 -16.45 -9.25 -2.16
C ASP A 16 -17.43 -8.08 -2.22
N LYS A 17 -17.21 -7.06 -1.39
CA LYS A 17 -18.09 -5.89 -1.36
C LYS A 17 -18.07 -5.13 -2.67
N LEU A 18 -16.89 -4.94 -3.23
CA LEU A 18 -16.74 -4.23 -4.49
C LEU A 18 -17.37 -5.02 -5.64
N LEU A 19 -17.20 -6.33 -5.64
CA LEU A 19 -17.84 -7.20 -6.64
C LEU A 19 -19.36 -7.10 -6.59
N ARG A 20 -19.94 -7.17 -5.39
CA ARG A 20 -21.40 -7.03 -5.21
C ARG A 20 -21.89 -5.67 -5.69
N TRP A 21 -21.12 -4.63 -5.42
CA TRP A 21 -21.46 -3.29 -5.88
C TRP A 21 -21.46 -3.23 -7.42
N LEU A 22 -20.44 -3.80 -8.06
CA LEU A 22 -20.36 -3.86 -9.52
C LEU A 22 -21.53 -4.65 -10.13
N GLU A 23 -21.87 -5.80 -9.53
CA GLU A 23 -22.99 -6.63 -9.99
C GLU A 23 -24.34 -5.92 -9.89
N ALA A 24 -24.47 -4.99 -8.95
CA ALA A 24 -25.69 -4.22 -8.76
C ALA A 24 -25.85 -3.05 -9.74
N GLN A 25 -24.79 -2.69 -10.45
CA GLN A 25 -24.85 -1.58 -11.42
C GLN A 25 -25.53 -2.02 -12.72
N PRO A 26 -26.59 -1.31 -13.17
CA PRO A 26 -27.35 -1.74 -14.36
C PRO A 26 -26.55 -1.62 -15.66
N ASP A 27 -25.54 -0.75 -15.69
CA ASP A 27 -24.74 -0.49 -16.89
C ASP A 27 -23.47 -1.35 -16.98
N VAL A 28 -23.23 -2.22 -15.99
CA VAL A 28 -22.04 -3.08 -15.94
C VAL A 28 -22.39 -4.48 -16.43
N GLU A 29 -21.72 -4.90 -17.49
CA GLU A 29 -21.81 -6.26 -18.00
C GLU A 29 -20.59 -7.06 -17.57
N MET A 30 -20.81 -8.21 -16.93
CA MET A 30 -19.73 -9.06 -16.46
C MET A 30 -19.31 -10.02 -17.57
N LEU A 31 -18.16 -9.73 -18.21
CA LEU A 31 -17.61 -10.54 -19.30
C LEU A 31 -16.75 -11.71 -18.85
N ALA A 32 -16.39 -11.74 -17.56
CA ALA A 32 -15.62 -12.80 -16.94
C ALA A 32 -16.45 -13.45 -15.82
N SER A 33 -16.01 -14.61 -15.34
CA SER A 33 -16.67 -15.26 -14.23
C SER A 33 -16.60 -14.40 -12.97
N ARG A 34 -17.56 -14.57 -12.08
CA ARG A 34 -17.60 -13.86 -10.80
C ARG A 34 -16.32 -14.08 -10.00
N ASP A 35 -15.83 -15.32 -9.96
CA ASP A 35 -14.61 -15.65 -9.23
C ASP A 35 -13.38 -15.01 -9.86
N ASP A 36 -13.30 -14.93 -11.18
CA ASP A 36 -12.18 -14.29 -11.87
C ASP A 36 -12.14 -12.78 -11.59
N VAL A 37 -13.30 -12.13 -11.59
CA VAL A 37 -13.40 -10.70 -11.29
C VAL A 37 -13.00 -10.44 -9.84
N ARG A 38 -13.48 -11.28 -8.91
CA ARG A 38 -13.12 -11.17 -7.50
C ARG A 38 -11.61 -11.31 -7.29
N ALA A 39 -11.01 -12.30 -7.94
CA ALA A 39 -9.56 -12.52 -7.87
C ALA A 39 -8.77 -11.34 -8.42
N ALA A 40 -9.21 -10.75 -9.53
CA ALA A 40 -8.59 -9.57 -10.10
C ALA A 40 -8.66 -8.36 -9.15
N ILE A 41 -9.79 -8.14 -8.50
CA ILE A 41 -9.96 -7.07 -7.53
C ILE A 41 -9.02 -7.30 -6.33
N ALA A 42 -8.99 -8.52 -5.80
CA ALA A 42 -8.13 -8.86 -4.66
C ALA A 42 -6.65 -8.67 -5.02
N ALA A 43 -6.26 -9.02 -6.25
CA ALA A 43 -4.89 -8.85 -6.73
C ALA A 43 -4.47 -7.38 -6.76
N GLU A 44 -5.37 -6.45 -7.12
CA GLU A 44 -5.07 -5.02 -7.10
C GLU A 44 -4.84 -4.51 -5.67
N PHE A 45 -5.65 -4.94 -4.70
CA PHE A 45 -5.42 -4.58 -3.30
C PHE A 45 -4.11 -5.14 -2.79
N GLN A 46 -3.77 -6.38 -3.17
CA GLN A 46 -2.51 -7.01 -2.77
C GLN A 46 -1.31 -6.28 -3.37
N ALA A 47 -1.41 -5.84 -4.63
CA ALA A 47 -0.35 -5.08 -5.30
C ALA A 47 -0.07 -3.77 -4.56
N GLU A 48 -1.10 -3.05 -4.12
CA GLU A 48 -0.93 -1.83 -3.34
C GLU A 48 -0.27 -2.09 -1.98
N LYS A 49 -0.68 -3.17 -1.32
CA LYS A 49 -0.07 -3.60 -0.06
C LYS A 49 1.41 -3.91 -0.24
N ASP A 50 1.78 -4.56 -1.33
CA ASP A 50 3.16 -4.89 -1.64
C ASP A 50 4.00 -3.64 -1.91
N LEU A 51 3.45 -2.64 -2.60
CA LEU A 51 4.11 -1.36 -2.84
C LEU A 51 4.39 -0.63 -1.53
N GLU A 52 3.44 -0.62 -0.62
CA GLU A 52 3.59 0.00 0.69
C GLU A 52 4.65 -0.72 1.53
N ARG A 53 4.64 -2.04 1.53
CA ARG A 53 5.65 -2.85 2.22
C ARG A 53 7.04 -2.55 1.68
N GLN A 54 7.19 -2.49 0.36
CA GLN A 54 8.47 -2.18 -0.28
C GLN A 54 8.96 -0.79 0.09
N LEU A 55 8.05 0.18 0.17
CA LEU A 55 8.37 1.52 0.63
C LEU A 55 8.96 1.49 2.04
N ASP A 56 8.32 0.81 2.97
CA ASP A 56 8.77 0.73 4.36
C ASP A 56 10.11 0.02 4.48
N GLU A 57 10.32 -1.05 3.71
CA GLU A 57 11.61 -1.76 3.68
C GLU A 57 12.73 -0.85 3.17
N ASP A 58 12.47 -0.07 2.14
CA ASP A 58 13.45 0.86 1.57
C ASP A 58 13.78 2.00 2.55
N VAL A 59 12.78 2.51 3.25
CA VAL A 59 12.98 3.52 4.30
C VAL A 59 13.87 2.97 5.41
N ASP A 60 13.60 1.76 5.88
CA ASP A 60 14.39 1.12 6.92
C ASP A 60 15.85 0.92 6.49
N ARG A 61 16.05 0.52 5.25
CA ARG A 61 17.39 0.35 4.69
C ARG A 61 18.17 1.67 4.65
N ILE A 62 17.52 2.74 4.19
CA ILE A 62 18.13 4.08 4.13
C ILE A 62 18.50 4.55 5.53
N LEU A 63 17.62 4.37 6.51
CA LEU A 63 17.90 4.74 7.88
C LEU A 63 19.08 3.96 8.45
N GLN A 64 19.14 2.66 8.19
CA GLN A 64 20.21 1.79 8.65
C GLN A 64 21.56 2.21 8.05
N GLN A 65 21.59 2.53 6.76
CA GLN A 65 22.79 2.98 6.07
C GLN A 65 23.31 4.32 6.58
N ASN A 66 22.45 5.14 7.16
CA ASN A 66 22.80 6.47 7.67
C ASN A 66 22.76 6.58 9.19
N GLU A 67 22.62 5.45 9.89
CA GLU A 67 22.47 5.44 11.35
C GLU A 67 23.60 6.16 12.08
N GLN A 68 24.83 5.85 11.73
CA GLN A 68 25.99 6.44 12.38
C GLN A 68 26.06 7.96 12.15
N ARG A 69 25.83 8.37 10.91
CA ARG A 69 25.83 9.81 10.55
C ARG A 69 24.74 10.56 11.31
N MET A 70 23.54 10.00 11.37
CA MET A 70 22.42 10.61 12.09
C MET A 70 22.73 10.75 13.57
N ARG A 71 23.39 9.74 14.16
CA ARG A 71 23.79 9.75 15.56
C ARG A 71 24.81 10.86 15.83
N LEU A 72 25.80 11.00 14.95
CA LEU A 72 26.82 12.03 15.07
C LEU A 72 26.27 13.45 14.91
N GLU A 73 25.29 13.61 14.03
CA GLU A 73 24.66 14.91 13.78
C GLU A 73 23.51 15.23 14.75
N GLY A 74 23.17 14.30 15.65
CA GLY A 74 22.09 14.50 16.61
C GLY A 74 20.71 14.54 15.99
N VAL A 75 20.52 13.85 14.85
CA VAL A 75 19.25 13.79 14.14
C VAL A 75 18.32 12.78 14.81
N ASP A 76 17.06 13.19 15.01
CA ASP A 76 16.04 12.28 15.52
C ASP A 76 15.65 11.24 14.45
N PRO A 77 15.90 9.95 14.69
CA PRO A 77 15.58 8.90 13.70
C PRO A 77 14.09 8.83 13.35
N TRP A 78 13.24 9.12 14.32
CA TRP A 78 11.78 9.09 14.11
C TRP A 78 11.34 10.15 13.10
N LEU A 79 11.83 11.39 13.28
CA LEU A 79 11.53 12.47 12.35
C LEU A 79 12.13 12.20 10.97
N MET A 80 13.34 11.66 10.93
CA MET A 80 14.00 11.36 9.67
C MET A 80 13.26 10.26 8.92
N ARG A 81 12.80 9.22 9.62
CA ARG A 81 11.99 8.16 9.03
C ARG A 81 10.75 8.73 8.34
N LYS A 82 10.05 9.61 9.03
CA LYS A 82 8.83 10.25 8.51
C LYS A 82 9.11 11.04 7.23
N LYS A 83 10.19 11.82 7.23
CA LYS A 83 10.57 12.63 6.08
C LYS A 83 10.98 11.77 4.87
N ILE A 84 11.79 10.75 5.09
CA ILE A 84 12.24 9.84 4.03
C ILE A 84 11.03 9.11 3.44
N ARG A 85 10.13 8.63 4.28
CA ARG A 85 8.93 7.93 3.84
C ARG A 85 8.06 8.81 2.96
N GLN A 86 7.84 10.04 3.37
CA GLN A 86 7.06 11.02 2.59
C GLN A 86 7.74 11.34 1.25
N GLN A 87 9.05 11.49 1.25
CA GLN A 87 9.80 11.79 0.04
C GLN A 87 9.75 10.65 -0.97
N LEU A 88 9.99 9.41 -0.51
CA LEU A 88 9.92 8.24 -1.39
C LEU A 88 8.51 7.98 -1.90
N ALA A 89 7.51 8.16 -1.06
CA ALA A 89 6.12 8.01 -1.47
C ALA A 89 5.77 9.01 -2.56
N ARG A 90 6.21 10.25 -2.44
CA ARG A 90 6.00 11.29 -3.44
C ARG A 90 6.68 10.93 -4.76
N GLU A 91 7.92 10.48 -4.71
CA GLU A 91 8.69 10.10 -5.90
C GLU A 91 8.06 8.91 -6.63
N ARG A 92 7.43 8.00 -5.88
CA ARG A 92 6.80 6.80 -6.41
C ARG A 92 5.31 6.99 -6.70
N HIS A 93 4.77 8.18 -6.47
CA HIS A 93 3.35 8.52 -6.66
C HIS A 93 2.43 7.63 -5.80
N LEU A 94 2.88 7.30 -4.58
CA LEU A 94 2.09 6.53 -3.63
C LEU A 94 1.27 7.47 -2.75
N VAL A 95 0.02 7.07 -2.48
CA VAL A 95 -0.86 7.77 -1.54
C VAL A 95 -0.69 7.15 -0.16
N LEU A 96 -0.34 7.97 0.82
CA LEU A 96 -0.15 7.52 2.19
C LEU A 96 -1.32 7.93 3.08
#